data_0d9cd31e72de01a4937505e982536c87
#
_entry.id   0d9cd31e72de01a4937505e982536c87
#
_cell.length_a   1.000
_cell.length_b   1.000
_cell.length_c   1.000
_cell.angle_alpha   90.00
_cell.angle_beta   90.00
_cell.angle_gamma   90.00
#
_symmetry.space_group_name_H-M   'P 1'
#
loop_
_entity.id
_entity.type
_entity.pdbx_description
1 polymer ?
#
loop_
_entity_poly.entity_id
_entity_poly.type
_entity_poly.pdbx_seq_one_letter_code
_entity_poly.pdbx_strand_id
1 'polypeptide(L)'
;MDILIADDHELFLEGLKLVLKSHFPQANITAVKDYPELFETIDKNRFDLIMTDLAMPGANSINALSQIHETLKDTPIIVVSAVFDKEIVQKTIEMGVSGYIPKSSSNDLMLSAIHLVLAGGVYIPKALLEDVSIAPEMALDFQNLKEATVAESPNTRTKKLTPRQIDVLRGIAKGLPNKLIAYELGLTEGTVKVHVTVILKTLGVTNRTGAVMEAVKKGYITKAEAGL
;
A
#
# COMPACT_ATOMS: atom_id res chain seq x y z
N MET A 1 15.78 4.50 -4.37
CA MET A 1 14.42 3.96 -4.55
C MET A 1 14.32 3.43 -5.96
N ASP A 2 14.02 2.15 -6.09
CA ASP A 2 13.96 1.44 -7.36
C ASP A 2 12.49 1.12 -7.68
N ILE A 3 11.98 1.61 -8.81
CA ILE A 3 10.60 1.48 -9.24
C ILE A 3 10.57 0.68 -10.54
N LEU A 4 9.78 -0.40 -10.56
CA LEU A 4 9.46 -1.13 -11.79
C LEU A 4 8.09 -0.68 -12.31
N ILE A 5 8.02 -0.34 -13.59
CA ILE A 5 6.78 -0.03 -14.28
C ILE A 5 6.61 -1.00 -15.45
N ALA A 6 5.43 -1.59 -15.57
CA ALA A 6 5.12 -2.60 -16.57
C ALA A 6 3.83 -2.23 -17.31
N ASP A 7 3.91 -2.02 -18.60
CA ASP A 7 2.78 -1.67 -19.46
C ASP A 7 3.16 -1.89 -20.93
N ASP A 8 2.28 -2.44 -21.75
CA ASP A 8 2.52 -2.66 -23.17
C ASP A 8 2.29 -1.39 -24.03
N HIS A 9 1.76 -0.31 -23.42
CA HIS A 9 1.54 0.97 -24.07
C HIS A 9 2.75 1.89 -23.89
N GLU A 10 3.63 1.98 -24.88
CA GLU A 10 4.88 2.74 -24.83
C GLU A 10 4.69 4.22 -24.47
N LEU A 11 3.66 4.87 -25.02
CA LEU A 11 3.37 6.27 -24.72
C LEU A 11 3.00 6.48 -23.24
N PHE A 12 2.27 5.52 -22.65
CA PHE A 12 1.92 5.56 -21.23
C PHE A 12 3.17 5.37 -20.35
N LEU A 13 4.03 4.41 -20.69
CA LEU A 13 5.31 4.19 -19.98
C LEU A 13 6.18 5.45 -19.98
N GLU A 14 6.35 6.10 -21.12
CA GLU A 14 7.18 7.32 -21.21
C GLU A 14 6.55 8.48 -20.40
N GLY A 15 5.23 8.66 -20.49
CA GLY A 15 4.52 9.66 -19.68
C GLY A 15 4.67 9.40 -18.18
N LEU A 16 4.50 8.15 -17.76
CA LEU A 16 4.62 7.75 -16.36
C LEU A 16 6.07 7.93 -15.84
N LYS A 17 7.08 7.58 -16.66
CA LYS A 17 8.50 7.84 -16.34
C LYS A 17 8.75 9.32 -16.07
N LEU A 18 8.24 10.21 -16.94
CA LEU A 18 8.40 11.65 -16.76
C LEU A 18 7.77 12.15 -15.46
N VAL A 19 6.54 11.71 -15.17
CA VAL A 19 5.84 12.06 -13.94
C VAL A 19 6.58 11.56 -12.71
N LEU A 20 7.02 10.31 -12.71
CA LEU A 20 7.77 9.73 -11.59
C LEU A 20 9.13 10.43 -11.41
N LYS A 21 9.87 10.71 -12.47
CA LYS A 21 11.16 11.40 -12.39
C LYS A 21 11.03 12.83 -11.87
N SER A 22 9.96 13.54 -12.20
CA SER A 22 9.73 14.90 -11.70
C SER A 22 9.51 14.94 -10.18
N HIS A 23 8.89 13.91 -9.60
CA HIS A 23 8.56 13.83 -8.18
C HIS A 23 9.57 13.01 -7.36
N PHE A 24 10.22 12.06 -7.99
CA PHE A 24 11.27 11.22 -7.41
C PHE A 24 12.57 11.30 -8.24
N PRO A 25 13.27 12.45 -8.24
CA PRO A 25 14.42 12.68 -9.14
C PRO A 25 15.53 11.64 -9.00
N GLN A 26 15.69 11.10 -7.80
CA GLN A 26 16.73 10.09 -7.50
C GLN A 26 16.24 8.64 -7.63
N ALA A 27 14.99 8.42 -8.05
CA ALA A 27 14.51 7.06 -8.26
C ALA A 27 15.10 6.46 -9.54
N ASN A 28 15.50 5.19 -9.48
CA ASN A 28 15.78 4.40 -10.67
C ASN A 28 14.46 3.82 -11.16
N ILE A 29 14.12 4.05 -12.42
CA ILE A 29 12.87 3.57 -13.00
C ILE A 29 13.22 2.59 -14.10
N THR A 30 12.85 1.33 -13.89
CA THR A 30 12.92 0.26 -14.88
C THR A 30 11.55 0.10 -15.53
N ALA A 31 11.50 0.02 -16.86
CA ALA A 31 10.26 -0.18 -17.59
C ALA A 31 10.34 -1.45 -18.42
N VAL A 32 9.25 -2.23 -18.41
CA VAL A 32 9.09 -3.48 -19.15
C VAL A 32 7.74 -3.47 -19.87
N LYS A 33 7.61 -4.25 -20.97
CA LYS A 33 6.45 -4.17 -21.87
C LYS A 33 5.56 -5.41 -21.86
N ASP A 34 6.00 -6.49 -21.22
CA ASP A 34 5.24 -7.72 -21.12
C ASP A 34 5.54 -8.49 -19.84
N TYR A 35 4.78 -9.53 -19.55
CA TYR A 35 4.97 -10.36 -18.36
C TYR A 35 6.27 -11.17 -18.38
N PRO A 36 6.73 -11.77 -19.51
CA PRO A 36 8.04 -12.43 -19.56
C PRO A 36 9.19 -11.54 -19.16
N GLU A 37 9.28 -10.30 -19.68
CA GLU A 37 10.30 -9.32 -19.33
C GLU A 37 10.18 -8.90 -17.87
N LEU A 38 8.93 -8.74 -17.35
CA LEU A 38 8.66 -8.42 -15.96
C LEU A 38 9.23 -9.51 -15.04
N PHE A 39 8.91 -10.79 -15.30
CA PHE A 39 9.39 -11.90 -14.47
C PHE A 39 10.90 -12.02 -14.49
N GLU A 40 11.53 -11.92 -15.67
CA GLU A 40 13.00 -11.92 -15.79
C GLU A 40 13.63 -10.77 -14.98
N THR A 41 12.97 -9.62 -14.96
CA THR A 41 13.46 -8.42 -14.27
C THR A 41 13.35 -8.54 -12.75
N ILE A 42 12.23 -9.07 -12.21
CA ILE A 42 12.05 -9.24 -10.76
C ILE A 42 12.89 -10.40 -10.18
N ASP A 43 13.24 -11.37 -10.99
CA ASP A 43 14.15 -12.44 -10.57
C ASP A 43 15.57 -11.94 -10.30
N LYS A 44 16.01 -10.94 -11.07
CA LYS A 44 17.37 -10.39 -11.02
C LYS A 44 17.52 -9.18 -10.11
N ASN A 45 16.44 -8.45 -9.84
CA ASN A 45 16.47 -7.16 -9.15
C ASN A 45 15.47 -7.10 -8.00
N ARG A 46 15.67 -6.12 -7.10
CA ARG A 46 14.71 -5.79 -6.04
C ARG A 46 14.16 -4.40 -6.29
N PHE A 47 12.90 -4.20 -5.93
CA PHE A 47 12.19 -2.94 -6.15
C PHE A 47 11.49 -2.49 -4.87
N ASP A 48 11.43 -1.17 -4.68
CA ASP A 48 10.67 -0.53 -3.60
C ASP A 48 9.18 -0.38 -3.96
N LEU A 49 8.86 -0.42 -5.25
CA LEU A 49 7.51 -0.32 -5.79
C LEU A 49 7.42 -1.00 -7.17
N ILE A 50 6.34 -1.72 -7.40
CA ILE A 50 5.96 -2.22 -8.72
C ILE A 50 4.64 -1.56 -9.13
N MET A 51 4.61 -1.02 -10.35
CA MET A 51 3.39 -0.54 -11.00
C MET A 51 3.18 -1.38 -12.27
N THR A 52 2.04 -2.06 -12.39
CA THR A 52 1.79 -2.97 -13.52
C THR A 52 0.40 -2.79 -14.11
N ASP A 53 0.32 -2.82 -15.45
CA ASP A 53 -0.97 -3.03 -16.10
C ASP A 53 -1.42 -4.49 -15.95
N LEU A 54 -2.73 -4.70 -16.04
CA LEU A 54 -3.33 -6.03 -16.10
C LEU A 54 -3.40 -6.58 -17.52
N ALA A 55 -3.49 -5.73 -18.52
CA ALA A 55 -3.73 -6.10 -19.92
C ALA A 55 -2.44 -6.19 -20.72
N MET A 56 -1.42 -6.86 -20.20
CA MET A 56 -0.15 -7.08 -20.90
C MET A 56 -0.07 -8.47 -21.54
N PRO A 57 0.67 -8.62 -22.65
CA PRO A 57 0.90 -9.93 -23.27
C PRO A 57 1.78 -10.86 -22.40
N GLY A 58 1.69 -12.17 -22.69
CA GLY A 58 2.60 -13.18 -22.14
C GLY A 58 2.09 -14.00 -20.96
N ALA A 59 1.05 -13.56 -20.24
CA ALA A 59 0.42 -14.34 -19.17
C ALA A 59 -1.04 -13.92 -18.90
N ASN A 60 -1.76 -14.77 -18.13
CA ASN A 60 -3.02 -14.35 -17.54
C ASN A 60 -2.73 -13.38 -16.37
N SER A 61 -3.36 -12.22 -16.39
CA SER A 61 -3.08 -11.12 -15.44
C SER A 61 -3.24 -11.50 -13.98
N ILE A 62 -4.27 -12.27 -13.63
CA ILE A 62 -4.50 -12.70 -12.24
C ILE A 62 -3.39 -13.66 -11.78
N ASN A 63 -3.03 -14.62 -12.62
CA ASN A 63 -1.96 -15.57 -12.30
C ASN A 63 -0.61 -14.86 -12.21
N ALA A 64 -0.37 -13.88 -13.09
CA ALA A 64 0.85 -13.07 -13.07
C ALA A 64 0.97 -12.27 -11.77
N LEU A 65 -0.10 -11.60 -11.32
CA LEU A 65 -0.11 -10.89 -10.04
C LEU A 65 0.18 -11.80 -8.85
N SER A 66 -0.43 -13.01 -8.81
CA SER A 66 -0.11 -14.00 -7.78
C SER A 66 1.38 -14.34 -7.75
N GLN A 67 1.94 -14.62 -8.92
CA GLN A 67 3.36 -14.97 -9.04
C GLN A 67 4.28 -13.80 -8.63
N ILE A 68 3.97 -12.57 -9.02
CA ILE A 68 4.72 -11.38 -8.59
C ILE A 68 4.67 -11.26 -7.06
N HIS A 69 3.48 -11.38 -6.47
CA HIS A 69 3.29 -11.26 -5.02
C HIS A 69 3.99 -12.38 -4.24
N GLU A 70 4.01 -13.60 -4.76
CA GLU A 70 4.73 -14.73 -4.15
C GLU A 70 6.25 -14.54 -4.20
N THR A 71 6.76 -13.96 -5.29
CA THR A 71 8.19 -13.71 -5.49
C THR A 71 8.68 -12.52 -4.66
N LEU A 72 7.85 -11.48 -4.52
CA LEU A 72 8.19 -10.19 -3.89
C LEU A 72 7.20 -9.83 -2.77
N LYS A 73 7.16 -10.64 -1.72
CA LYS A 73 6.17 -10.56 -0.62
C LYS A 73 6.13 -9.22 0.12
N ASP A 74 7.24 -8.50 0.14
CA ASP A 74 7.38 -7.24 0.88
C ASP A 74 7.34 -6.00 -0.03
N THR A 75 7.33 -6.18 -1.35
CA THR A 75 7.28 -5.08 -2.31
C THR A 75 5.83 -4.69 -2.59
N PRO A 76 5.43 -3.44 -2.38
CA PRO A 76 4.10 -2.99 -2.70
C PRO A 76 3.86 -3.01 -4.22
N ILE A 77 2.67 -3.47 -4.61
CA ILE A 77 2.23 -3.56 -6.00
C ILE A 77 1.05 -2.61 -6.21
N ILE A 78 1.16 -1.75 -7.21
CA ILE A 78 0.06 -0.91 -7.71
C ILE A 78 -0.33 -1.43 -9.08
N VAL A 79 -1.60 -1.78 -9.24
CA VAL A 79 -2.20 -2.03 -10.54
C VAL A 79 -2.61 -0.71 -11.17
N VAL A 80 -2.21 -0.47 -12.42
CA VAL A 80 -2.59 0.70 -13.22
C VAL A 80 -3.27 0.21 -14.48
N SER A 81 -4.60 0.31 -14.58
CA SER A 81 -5.34 -0.34 -15.66
C SER A 81 -6.39 0.55 -16.30
N ALA A 82 -6.62 0.34 -17.61
CA ALA A 82 -7.75 0.92 -18.32
C ALA A 82 -9.07 0.19 -18.01
N VAL A 83 -8.99 -1.05 -17.52
CA VAL A 83 -10.16 -1.85 -17.14
C VAL A 83 -10.64 -1.44 -15.75
N PHE A 84 -11.92 -1.17 -15.63
CA PHE A 84 -12.58 -0.80 -14.39
C PHE A 84 -13.72 -1.78 -14.09
N ASP A 85 -13.34 -3.00 -13.76
CA ASP A 85 -14.26 -4.07 -13.39
C ASP A 85 -14.14 -4.38 -11.91
N LYS A 86 -15.27 -4.36 -11.18
CA LYS A 86 -15.33 -4.56 -9.73
C LYS A 86 -14.79 -5.91 -9.30
N GLU A 87 -15.12 -6.98 -10.03
CA GLU A 87 -14.68 -8.33 -9.68
C GLU A 87 -13.16 -8.47 -9.83
N ILE A 88 -12.61 -7.86 -10.88
CA ILE A 88 -11.16 -7.84 -11.11
C ILE A 88 -10.47 -7.08 -9.99
N VAL A 89 -10.97 -5.89 -9.63
CA VAL A 89 -10.38 -5.08 -8.56
C VAL A 89 -10.48 -5.79 -7.22
N GLN A 90 -11.64 -6.37 -6.90
CA GLN A 90 -11.80 -7.12 -5.65
C GLN A 90 -10.80 -8.27 -5.57
N LYS A 91 -10.66 -9.06 -6.63
CA LYS A 91 -9.68 -10.15 -6.70
C LYS A 91 -8.25 -9.66 -6.52
N THR A 92 -7.87 -8.55 -7.15
CA THR A 92 -6.52 -8.00 -7.02
C THR A 92 -6.22 -7.54 -5.58
N ILE A 93 -7.21 -6.94 -4.91
CA ILE A 93 -7.08 -6.53 -3.50
C ILE A 93 -6.96 -7.75 -2.58
N GLU A 94 -7.79 -8.78 -2.77
CA GLU A 94 -7.73 -10.03 -2.01
C GLU A 94 -6.38 -10.73 -2.15
N MET A 95 -5.70 -10.55 -3.29
CA MET A 95 -4.35 -11.04 -3.53
C MET A 95 -3.25 -10.23 -2.85
N GLY A 96 -3.59 -9.12 -2.18
CA GLY A 96 -2.63 -8.28 -1.44
C GLY A 96 -2.02 -7.15 -2.26
N VAL A 97 -2.61 -6.78 -3.41
CA VAL A 97 -2.20 -5.59 -4.17
C VAL A 97 -2.41 -4.33 -3.31
N SER A 98 -1.39 -3.48 -3.26
CA SER A 98 -1.38 -2.27 -2.42
C SER A 98 -2.11 -1.09 -3.03
N GLY A 99 -2.45 -1.15 -4.32
CA GLY A 99 -3.22 -0.07 -4.96
C GLY A 99 -3.80 -0.46 -6.32
N TYR A 100 -4.94 0.14 -6.66
CA TYR A 100 -5.55 0.06 -7.97
C TYR A 100 -5.83 1.47 -8.50
N ILE A 101 -5.21 1.86 -9.60
CA ILE A 101 -5.32 3.20 -10.19
C ILE A 101 -5.84 3.07 -11.63
N PRO A 102 -6.98 3.69 -11.98
CA PRO A 102 -7.39 3.79 -13.37
C PRO A 102 -6.38 4.59 -14.20
N LYS A 103 -6.02 4.14 -15.42
CA LYS A 103 -5.13 4.88 -16.34
C LYS A 103 -5.66 6.27 -16.69
N SER A 104 -6.97 6.49 -16.58
CA SER A 104 -7.62 7.80 -16.78
C SER A 104 -7.47 8.76 -15.60
N SER A 105 -6.84 8.36 -14.51
CA SER A 105 -6.61 9.21 -13.34
C SER A 105 -5.66 10.37 -13.67
N SER A 106 -5.85 11.52 -12.98
CA SER A 106 -4.91 12.62 -13.09
C SER A 106 -3.54 12.25 -12.49
N ASN A 107 -2.49 12.93 -12.95
CA ASN A 107 -1.14 12.73 -12.42
C ASN A 107 -1.07 12.97 -10.91
N ASP A 108 -1.77 13.99 -10.40
CA ASP A 108 -1.80 14.32 -8.97
C ASP A 108 -2.43 13.21 -8.14
N LEU A 109 -3.51 12.60 -8.64
CA LEU A 109 -4.14 11.46 -7.98
C LEU A 109 -3.21 10.24 -7.98
N MET A 110 -2.57 9.96 -9.09
CA MET A 110 -1.60 8.87 -9.23
C MET A 110 -0.43 9.04 -8.25
N LEU A 111 0.15 10.24 -8.18
CA LEU A 111 1.24 10.55 -7.25
C LEU A 111 0.80 10.43 -5.79
N SER A 112 -0.40 10.91 -5.45
CA SER A 112 -0.96 10.79 -4.11
C SER A 112 -1.15 9.32 -3.71
N ALA A 113 -1.64 8.49 -4.64
CA ALA A 113 -1.78 7.05 -4.43
C ALA A 113 -0.42 6.35 -4.25
N ILE A 114 0.58 6.72 -5.06
CA ILE A 114 1.96 6.21 -4.91
C ILE A 114 2.54 6.58 -3.55
N HIS A 115 2.42 7.83 -3.12
CA HIS A 115 2.89 8.26 -1.79
C HIS A 115 2.20 7.51 -0.66
N LEU A 116 0.87 7.29 -0.77
CA LEU A 116 0.11 6.52 0.20
C LEU A 116 0.64 5.07 0.28
N VAL A 117 0.82 4.42 -0.87
CA VAL A 117 1.30 3.03 -0.95
C VAL A 117 2.73 2.90 -0.43
N LEU A 118 3.62 3.81 -0.79
CA LEU A 118 5.00 3.84 -0.25
C LEU A 118 5.04 4.11 1.27
N ALA A 119 4.01 4.78 1.80
CA ALA A 119 3.84 4.95 3.25
C ALA A 119 3.22 3.72 3.93
N GLY A 120 2.94 2.63 3.19
CA GLY A 120 2.33 1.39 3.67
C GLY A 120 0.80 1.41 3.70
N GLY A 121 0.16 2.38 3.05
CA GLY A 121 -1.30 2.42 2.86
C GLY A 121 -1.76 1.60 1.65
N VAL A 122 -3.09 1.51 1.48
CA VAL A 122 -3.73 0.89 0.31
C VAL A 122 -4.59 1.91 -0.40
N TYR A 123 -4.47 2.01 -1.72
CA TYR A 123 -5.29 2.90 -2.54
C TYR A 123 -6.31 2.11 -3.37
N ILE A 124 -7.59 2.43 -3.18
CA ILE A 124 -8.71 1.88 -3.95
C ILE A 124 -9.59 3.04 -4.43
N PRO A 125 -9.95 3.12 -5.72
CA PRO A 125 -10.83 4.16 -6.23
C PRO A 125 -12.21 4.14 -5.55
N LYS A 126 -12.71 5.31 -5.14
CA LYS A 126 -13.99 5.47 -4.44
C LYS A 126 -15.17 4.83 -5.17
N ALA A 127 -15.22 4.89 -6.50
CA ALA A 127 -16.28 4.29 -7.30
C ALA A 127 -16.40 2.76 -7.16
N LEU A 128 -15.38 2.09 -6.61
CA LEU A 128 -15.41 0.66 -6.30
C LEU A 128 -15.87 0.36 -4.88
N LEU A 129 -15.88 1.37 -4.01
CA LEU A 129 -16.28 1.24 -2.62
C LEU A 129 -17.80 1.35 -2.44
N GLU A 130 -18.53 1.93 -3.41
CA GLU A 130 -19.97 2.24 -3.28
C GLU A 130 -20.88 1.00 -3.28
N ASP A 131 -20.40 -0.16 -3.75
CA ASP A 131 -21.13 -1.43 -3.77
C ASP A 131 -20.39 -2.61 -3.12
N VAL A 132 -19.17 -2.41 -2.69
CA VAL A 132 -18.47 -3.43 -1.90
C VAL A 132 -18.79 -3.16 -0.45
N SER A 133 -19.31 -4.16 0.28
CA SER A 133 -19.38 -4.14 1.75
C SER A 133 -17.96 -4.18 2.34
N ILE A 134 -17.10 -3.27 1.89
CA ILE A 134 -15.87 -2.92 2.58
C ILE A 134 -16.34 -2.12 3.78
N ALA A 135 -16.04 -2.58 4.97
CA ALA A 135 -16.48 -1.95 6.20
C ALA A 135 -16.31 -0.43 6.12
N PRO A 136 -17.28 0.38 6.58
CA PRO A 136 -17.26 1.85 6.49
C PRO A 136 -15.97 2.50 7.00
N GLU A 137 -15.19 1.77 7.75
CA GLU A 137 -13.91 2.15 8.36
C GLU A 137 -12.78 2.41 7.36
N MET A 138 -12.78 1.78 6.17
CA MET A 138 -11.80 2.09 5.12
C MET A 138 -12.12 3.39 4.38
N ALA A 139 -13.39 3.81 4.35
CA ALA A 139 -13.79 5.05 3.69
C ALA A 139 -13.46 6.31 4.53
N LEU A 140 -13.34 6.19 5.84
CA LEU A 140 -13.03 7.30 6.75
C LEU A 140 -11.57 7.78 6.64
N ASP A 141 -10.64 6.89 6.28
CA ASP A 141 -9.23 7.29 6.09
C ASP A 141 -9.04 8.21 4.87
N PHE A 142 -9.94 8.16 3.87
CA PHE A 142 -9.88 9.01 2.68
C PHE A 142 -10.40 10.44 2.91
N GLN A 143 -11.31 10.66 3.86
CA GLN A 143 -11.78 12.01 4.18
C GLN A 143 -10.70 12.80 4.95
N ASN A 144 -9.95 12.15 5.81
CA ASN A 144 -8.86 12.76 6.57
C ASN A 144 -7.64 13.11 5.69
N LEU A 145 -7.47 12.46 4.51
CA LEU A 145 -6.41 12.78 3.54
C LEU A 145 -6.68 14.06 2.75
N LYS A 146 -7.95 14.44 2.52
CA LYS A 146 -8.28 15.71 1.85
C LYS A 146 -7.97 16.92 2.72
N GLU A 147 -8.07 16.81 4.04
CA GLU A 147 -7.72 17.88 4.96
C GLU A 147 -6.18 17.99 5.19
N ALA A 148 -5.43 16.92 4.89
CA ALA A 148 -3.97 16.91 5.04
C ALA A 148 -3.20 17.48 3.83
N THR A 149 -3.86 17.62 2.65
CA THR A 149 -3.22 18.11 1.41
C THR A 149 -3.38 19.60 1.17
N VAL A 150 -4.06 20.36 2.02
CA VAL A 150 -4.31 21.81 1.88
C VAL A 150 -3.76 22.61 3.07
N ALA A 151 -2.67 22.19 3.70
CA ALA A 151 -2.01 23.03 4.71
C ALA A 151 -0.49 22.91 4.60
N GLU A 152 0.07 24.03 4.24
CA GLU A 152 1.47 24.43 4.16
C GLU A 152 2.42 23.91 5.22
N SER A 153 3.68 23.66 4.75
CA SER A 153 4.98 23.85 5.44
C SER A 153 5.42 22.96 6.63
N PRO A 154 6.74 22.71 6.72
CA PRO A 154 7.29 21.72 7.62
C PRO A 154 7.33 22.23 9.06
N ASN A 155 6.36 21.84 9.87
CA ASN A 155 6.51 22.01 11.29
C ASN A 155 6.11 20.73 12.04
N THR A 156 6.99 20.25 12.84
CA THR A 156 6.98 19.11 13.75
C THR A 156 5.63 18.89 14.45
N ARG A 157 4.66 18.24 13.79
CA ARG A 157 3.50 17.67 14.46
C ARG A 157 3.75 16.19 14.62
N THR A 158 3.90 15.73 15.85
CA THR A 158 3.90 14.33 16.26
C THR A 158 2.68 13.64 15.64
N LYS A 159 2.91 12.80 14.61
CA LYS A 159 1.84 12.00 13.97
C LYS A 159 1.25 11.09 15.04
N LYS A 160 -0.01 11.30 15.41
CA LYS A 160 -0.74 10.44 16.34
C LYS A 160 -1.22 9.18 15.62
N LEU A 161 -1.28 8.07 16.35
CA LEU A 161 -1.89 6.83 15.85
C LEU A 161 -3.41 7.01 15.73
N THR A 162 -3.99 6.45 14.67
CA THR A 162 -5.45 6.40 14.49
C THR A 162 -6.09 5.39 15.47
N PRO A 163 -7.41 5.48 15.76
CA PRO A 163 -8.09 4.51 16.62
C PRO A 163 -7.86 3.06 16.15
N ARG A 164 -7.92 2.80 14.84
CA ARG A 164 -7.72 1.47 14.27
C ARG A 164 -6.29 0.96 14.44
N GLN A 165 -5.31 1.83 14.31
CA GLN A 165 -3.90 1.49 14.60
C GLN A 165 -3.70 1.18 16.08
N ILE A 166 -4.44 1.86 16.98
CA ILE A 166 -4.42 1.55 18.42
C ILE A 166 -5.01 0.16 18.70
N ASP A 167 -6.09 -0.24 18.00
CA ASP A 167 -6.66 -1.59 18.15
C ASP A 167 -5.69 -2.67 17.67
N VAL A 168 -5.04 -2.47 16.53
CA VAL A 168 -3.96 -3.35 16.06
C VAL A 168 -2.80 -3.38 17.06
N LEU A 169 -2.42 -2.24 17.61
CA LEU A 169 -1.37 -2.12 18.63
C LEU A 169 -1.72 -2.89 19.90
N ARG A 170 -2.98 -2.88 20.34
CA ARG A 170 -3.47 -3.73 21.45
C ARG A 170 -3.32 -5.21 21.15
N GLY A 171 -3.62 -5.64 19.92
CA GLY A 171 -3.37 -7.02 19.48
C GLY A 171 -1.88 -7.38 19.51
N ILE A 172 -1.01 -6.45 19.10
CA ILE A 172 0.44 -6.59 19.20
C ILE A 172 0.87 -6.74 20.67
N ALA A 173 0.33 -5.91 21.55
CA ALA A 173 0.63 -5.93 22.97
C ALA A 173 0.24 -7.25 23.65
N LYS A 174 -0.85 -7.89 23.20
CA LYS A 174 -1.26 -9.24 23.61
C LYS A 174 -0.37 -10.36 23.03
N GLY A 175 0.63 -10.05 22.20
CA GLY A 175 1.48 -11.02 21.55
C GLY A 175 0.84 -11.79 20.39
N LEU A 176 -0.31 -11.34 19.89
CA LEU A 176 -1.05 -12.03 18.83
C LEU A 176 -0.33 -11.91 17.48
N PRO A 177 -0.23 -13.00 16.70
CA PRO A 177 0.24 -12.93 15.31
C PRO A 177 -0.76 -12.16 14.45
N ASN A 178 -0.29 -11.59 13.32
CA ASN A 178 -1.12 -10.77 12.44
C ASN A 178 -2.41 -11.47 11.99
N LYS A 179 -2.35 -12.78 11.76
CA LYS A 179 -3.53 -13.61 11.41
C LYS A 179 -4.62 -13.59 12.48
N LEU A 180 -4.25 -13.67 13.76
CA LEU A 180 -5.21 -13.59 14.86
C LEU A 180 -5.71 -12.18 15.10
N ILE A 181 -4.85 -11.17 14.98
CA ILE A 181 -5.27 -9.76 15.02
C ILE A 181 -6.28 -9.48 13.91
N ALA A 182 -6.01 -9.97 12.70
CA ALA A 182 -6.92 -9.84 11.56
C ALA A 182 -8.28 -10.47 11.86
N TYR A 183 -8.30 -11.69 12.41
CA TYR A 183 -9.52 -12.39 12.79
C TYR A 183 -10.31 -11.63 13.87
N GLU A 184 -9.65 -11.18 14.97
CA GLU A 184 -10.32 -10.44 16.06
C GLU A 184 -10.88 -9.10 15.60
N LEU A 185 -10.23 -8.45 14.64
CA LEU A 185 -10.61 -7.12 14.16
C LEU A 185 -11.45 -7.13 12.88
N GLY A 186 -11.78 -8.29 12.30
CA GLY A 186 -12.51 -8.41 11.04
C GLY A 186 -11.73 -7.85 9.84
N LEU A 187 -10.39 -7.99 9.86
CA LEU A 187 -9.48 -7.50 8.82
C LEU A 187 -8.84 -8.68 8.07
N THR A 188 -8.17 -8.37 6.94
CA THR A 188 -7.24 -9.33 6.33
C THR A 188 -5.88 -9.29 7.02
N GLU A 189 -5.10 -10.35 6.95
CA GLU A 189 -3.73 -10.36 7.48
C GLU A 189 -2.84 -9.32 6.79
N GLY A 190 -3.04 -9.09 5.47
CA GLY A 190 -2.37 -8.05 4.71
C GLY A 190 -2.66 -6.66 5.27
N THR A 191 -3.93 -6.35 5.57
CA THR A 191 -4.33 -5.07 6.18
C THR A 191 -3.66 -4.86 7.55
N VAL A 192 -3.58 -5.92 8.37
CA VAL A 192 -2.88 -5.85 9.66
C VAL A 192 -1.38 -5.60 9.47
N LYS A 193 -0.72 -6.23 8.49
CA LYS A 193 0.70 -5.97 8.16
C LYS A 193 0.93 -4.49 7.84
N VAL A 194 0.04 -3.88 7.05
CA VAL A 194 0.09 -2.44 6.72
C VAL A 194 -0.01 -1.60 7.99
N HIS A 195 -1.01 -1.84 8.85
CA HIS A 195 -1.13 -1.11 10.12
C HIS A 195 0.12 -1.25 11.00
N VAL A 196 0.67 -2.46 11.13
CA VAL A 196 1.91 -2.71 11.87
C VAL A 196 3.06 -1.85 11.34
N THR A 197 3.26 -1.82 10.02
CA THR A 197 4.33 -1.01 9.40
C THR A 197 4.16 0.48 9.71
N VAL A 198 2.94 1.01 9.60
CA VAL A 198 2.65 2.41 9.93
C VAL A 198 2.86 2.69 11.40
N ILE A 199 2.44 1.81 12.31
CA ILE A 199 2.65 1.93 13.76
C ILE A 199 4.14 2.01 14.07
N LEU A 200 4.96 1.08 13.55
CA LEU A 200 6.40 1.08 13.75
C LEU A 200 7.04 2.40 13.32
N LYS A 201 6.69 2.88 12.11
CA LYS A 201 7.19 4.15 11.55
C LYS A 201 6.73 5.35 12.37
N THR A 202 5.46 5.40 12.80
CA THR A 202 4.89 6.51 13.57
C THR A 202 5.51 6.59 14.97
N LEU A 203 5.80 5.45 15.59
CA LEU A 203 6.44 5.36 16.90
C LEU A 203 7.97 5.50 16.82
N GLY A 204 8.58 5.41 15.62
CA GLY A 204 10.02 5.52 15.41
C GLY A 204 10.80 4.29 15.89
N VAL A 205 10.20 3.10 15.77
CA VAL A 205 10.77 1.83 16.23
C VAL A 205 10.84 0.81 15.08
N THR A 206 11.71 -0.20 15.23
CA THR A 206 11.98 -1.18 14.15
C THR A 206 11.35 -2.55 14.40
N ASN A 207 10.75 -2.78 15.59
CA ASN A 207 10.18 -4.09 15.92
C ASN A 207 8.93 -3.96 16.82
N ARG A 208 8.16 -5.05 16.91
CA ARG A 208 6.88 -5.12 17.62
C ARG A 208 7.00 -4.83 19.11
N THR A 209 8.04 -5.35 19.75
CA THR A 209 8.28 -5.13 21.20
C THR A 209 8.58 -3.66 21.47
N GLY A 210 9.42 -3.04 20.64
CA GLY A 210 9.68 -1.61 20.69
C GLY A 210 8.42 -0.77 20.51
N ALA A 211 7.50 -1.21 19.61
CA ALA A 211 6.22 -0.52 19.41
C ALA A 211 5.36 -0.53 20.67
N VAL A 212 5.26 -1.65 21.37
CA VAL A 212 4.51 -1.77 22.62
C VAL A 212 5.10 -0.85 23.70
N MET A 213 6.42 -0.89 23.89
CA MET A 213 7.11 -0.06 24.89
C MET A 213 6.95 1.44 24.62
N GLU A 214 7.14 1.86 23.38
CA GLU A 214 7.01 3.27 22.99
C GLU A 214 5.54 3.73 23.04
N ALA A 215 4.58 2.84 22.76
CA ALA A 215 3.17 3.11 22.85
C ALA A 215 2.70 3.33 24.29
N VAL A 216 3.20 2.54 25.24
CA VAL A 216 2.96 2.75 26.70
C VAL A 216 3.55 4.09 27.13
N LYS A 217 4.78 4.39 26.72
CA LYS A 217 5.46 5.65 27.06
C LYS A 217 4.72 6.88 26.51
N LYS A 218 4.14 6.79 25.31
CA LYS A 218 3.35 7.86 24.68
C LYS A 218 1.88 7.89 25.11
N GLY A 219 1.43 6.94 25.92
CA GLY A 219 0.07 6.89 26.46
C GLY A 219 -0.99 6.39 25.46
N TYR A 220 -0.60 5.69 24.39
CA TYR A 220 -1.54 5.07 23.44
C TYR A 220 -2.21 3.82 24.01
N ILE A 221 -1.50 3.07 24.86
CA ILE A 221 -2.00 1.91 25.59
C ILE A 221 -1.48 1.97 27.04
N THR A 222 -2.20 1.33 27.96
CA THR A 222 -1.80 1.26 29.36
C THR A 222 -0.79 0.13 29.60
N LYS A 223 -0.07 0.17 30.74
CA LYS A 223 0.82 -0.92 31.17
C LYS A 223 0.07 -2.24 31.29
N ALA A 224 -1.16 -2.21 31.84
CA ALA A 224 -2.00 -3.40 31.97
C ALA A 224 -2.35 -4.02 30.61
N GLU A 225 -2.65 -3.19 29.59
CA GLU A 225 -2.90 -3.66 28.21
C GLU A 225 -1.65 -4.23 27.55
N ALA A 226 -0.47 -3.81 27.99
CA ALA A 226 0.83 -4.30 27.51
C ALA A 226 1.35 -5.53 28.26
N GLY A 227 0.66 -5.99 29.29
CA GLY A 227 1.10 -7.10 30.15
C GLY A 227 2.35 -6.76 31.00
N LEU A 228 2.53 -5.48 31.36
CA LEU A 228 3.67 -4.91 32.09
C LEU A 228 3.25 -4.44 33.49
#